data_a42dae396c8dbc4c6313b64e99c79b7c
#
_entry.id   a42dae396c8dbc4c6313b64e99c79b7c
#
_cell.length_a   1.000
_cell.length_b   1.000
_cell.length_c   1.000
_cell.angle_alpha   90.00
_cell.angle_beta   90.00
_cell.angle_gamma   90.00
#
_symmetry.space_group_name_H-M   'P 1'
#
loop_
_entity.id
_entity.type
_entity.pdbx_description
1 polymer ?
#
loop_
_entity_poly.entity_id
_entity_poly.type
_entity_poly.pdbx_seq_one_letter_code
_entity_poly.pdbx_strand_id
1 'polypeptide(L)'
;MDCVFCNLAKEEILFENDLAVAFFDSHPVSQGHSLVIPKRHCATYFDLTKEEIASIYELSQKVKKYLDNKYHPDGYNIGFNVNEAGGQSVMHAHMHIIPRYKGDVERPRGGIRKILK
;
A
#
# COMPACT_ATOMS: atom_id res chain seq x y z
N MET A 1 -3.39 -20.18 8.92
CA MET A 1 -2.59 -18.99 9.27
C MET A 1 -3.53 -17.85 9.55
N ASP A 2 -3.32 -17.14 10.65
CA ASP A 2 -4.25 -16.09 11.11
C ASP A 2 -4.00 -14.72 10.47
N CYS A 3 -3.11 -14.62 9.51
CA CYS A 3 -2.81 -13.36 8.84
C CYS A 3 -3.96 -12.97 7.94
N VAL A 4 -4.52 -11.77 8.16
CA VAL A 4 -5.64 -11.27 7.35
C VAL A 4 -5.24 -11.09 5.89
N PHE A 5 -3.97 -10.77 5.61
CA PHE A 5 -3.52 -10.59 4.23
C PHE A 5 -3.24 -11.91 3.51
N CYS A 6 -3.02 -12.98 4.25
CA CYS A 6 -2.90 -14.32 3.67
C CYS A 6 -4.26 -14.91 3.30
N ASN A 7 -5.34 -14.33 3.81
CA ASN A 7 -6.69 -14.86 3.69
C ASN A 7 -7.65 -13.91 2.96
N LEU A 8 -7.13 -13.11 2.03
CA LEU A 8 -7.97 -12.20 1.24
C LEU A 8 -8.96 -12.99 0.40
N ALA A 9 -10.21 -12.55 0.39
CA ALA A 9 -11.23 -13.09 -0.49
C ALA A 9 -10.92 -12.66 -1.93
N LYS A 10 -11.25 -13.50 -2.89
CA LYS A 10 -10.97 -13.24 -4.30
C LYS A 10 -11.59 -11.94 -4.77
N GLU A 11 -12.79 -11.60 -4.32
CA GLU A 11 -13.50 -10.38 -4.70
C GLU A 11 -12.88 -9.12 -4.11
N GLU A 12 -11.99 -9.25 -3.12
CA GLU A 12 -11.27 -8.11 -2.55
C GLU A 12 -10.06 -7.71 -3.39
N ILE A 13 -9.59 -8.60 -4.27
CA ILE A 13 -8.38 -8.37 -5.05
C ILE A 13 -8.67 -7.43 -6.21
N LEU A 14 -7.93 -6.33 -6.27
CA LEU A 14 -8.03 -5.35 -7.34
C LEU A 14 -7.17 -5.74 -8.54
N PHE A 15 -5.92 -6.11 -8.29
CA PHE A 15 -4.97 -6.60 -9.30
C PHE A 15 -4.09 -7.66 -8.68
N GLU A 16 -3.56 -8.55 -9.49
CA GLU A 16 -2.53 -9.50 -9.05
C GLU A 16 -1.61 -9.88 -10.19
N ASN A 17 -0.41 -10.32 -9.82
CA ASN A 17 0.52 -10.95 -10.75
C ASN A 17 1.08 -12.20 -10.07
N ASP A 18 2.19 -12.77 -10.59
CA ASP A 18 2.71 -14.03 -10.06
C ASP A 18 3.08 -13.99 -8.58
N LEU A 19 3.62 -12.88 -8.10
CA LEU A 19 4.18 -12.79 -6.73
C LEU A 19 3.47 -11.82 -5.82
N ALA A 20 2.53 -11.02 -6.32
CA ALA A 20 1.93 -9.93 -5.53
C ALA A 20 0.45 -9.76 -5.81
N VAL A 21 -0.24 -9.13 -4.87
CA VAL A 21 -1.64 -8.72 -5.02
C VAL A 21 -1.84 -7.30 -4.53
N ALA A 22 -2.80 -6.61 -5.12
CA ALA A 22 -3.20 -5.26 -4.72
C ALA A 22 -4.68 -5.25 -4.36
N PHE A 23 -5.03 -4.50 -3.32
CA PHE A 23 -6.41 -4.40 -2.83
C PHE A 23 -6.58 -3.08 -2.06
N PHE A 24 -7.84 -2.69 -1.83
CA PHE A 24 -8.10 -1.48 -1.05
C PHE A 24 -7.91 -1.74 0.44
N ASP A 25 -7.35 -0.76 1.14
CA ASP A 25 -7.23 -0.80 2.59
C ASP A 25 -8.65 -0.76 3.20
N SER A 26 -8.93 -1.63 4.16
CA SER A 26 -10.25 -1.69 4.82
C SER A 26 -10.48 -0.52 5.78
N HIS A 27 -9.42 0.20 6.14
CA HIS A 27 -9.47 1.38 7.01
C HIS A 27 -8.79 2.56 6.29
N PRO A 28 -9.35 3.02 5.16
CA PRO A 28 -8.66 4.00 4.33
C PRO A 28 -8.54 5.35 5.02
N VAL A 29 -7.37 5.99 4.84
CA VAL A 29 -7.16 7.35 5.33
C VAL A 29 -7.51 8.40 4.27
N SER A 30 -7.68 7.95 3.02
CA SER A 30 -8.18 8.79 1.93
C SER A 30 -8.90 7.91 0.92
N GLN A 31 -9.67 8.53 0.05
CA GLN A 31 -10.39 7.79 -0.99
C GLN A 31 -9.38 7.13 -1.93
N GLY A 32 -9.50 5.80 -2.07
CA GLY A 32 -8.62 5.04 -2.93
C GLY A 32 -7.37 4.48 -2.27
N HIS A 33 -7.20 4.68 -0.94
CA HIS A 33 -6.08 4.14 -0.20
C HIS A 33 -5.96 2.65 -0.46
N SER A 34 -4.85 2.24 -1.09
CA SER A 34 -4.63 0.87 -1.53
C SER A 34 -3.37 0.28 -0.90
N LEU A 35 -3.32 -1.05 -0.89
CA LEU A 35 -2.18 -1.81 -0.40
C LEU A 35 -1.71 -2.75 -1.50
N VAL A 36 -0.39 -2.96 -1.57
CA VAL A 36 0.21 -3.98 -2.43
C VAL A 36 1.09 -4.86 -1.55
N ILE A 37 0.89 -6.16 -1.64
CA ILE A 37 1.57 -7.13 -0.79
C ILE A 37 2.18 -8.25 -1.62
N PRO A 38 3.24 -8.92 -1.11
CA PRO A 38 3.68 -10.19 -1.69
C PRO A 38 2.67 -11.27 -1.34
N LYS A 39 2.54 -12.27 -2.22
CA LYS A 39 1.72 -13.46 -1.92
C LYS A 39 2.35 -14.28 -0.79
N ARG A 40 3.67 -14.37 -0.79
CA ARG A 40 4.42 -15.07 0.27
C ARG A 40 4.30 -14.27 1.57
N HIS A 41 4.03 -14.94 2.67
CA HIS A 41 3.99 -14.29 3.98
C HIS A 41 5.42 -13.99 4.42
N CYS A 42 5.76 -12.70 4.51
CA CYS A 42 6.99 -12.23 5.13
C CYS A 42 6.67 -10.98 5.92
N ALA A 43 7.37 -10.77 7.02
CA ALA A 43 6.96 -9.76 8.00
C ALA A 43 7.15 -8.34 7.51
N THR A 44 8.32 -8.02 6.93
CA THR A 44 8.66 -6.63 6.62
C THR A 44 9.18 -6.44 5.21
N TYR A 45 9.26 -5.17 4.80
CA TYR A 45 9.90 -4.75 3.56
C TYR A 45 11.29 -5.37 3.38
N PHE A 46 12.07 -5.47 4.47
CA PHE A 46 13.44 -5.96 4.39
C PHE A 46 13.54 -7.46 4.14
N ASP A 47 12.42 -8.18 4.27
CA ASP A 47 12.36 -9.62 4.01
C ASP A 47 11.94 -9.93 2.57
N LEU A 48 11.61 -8.91 1.77
CA LEU A 48 11.19 -9.09 0.39
C LEU A 48 12.38 -9.48 -0.50
N THR A 49 12.14 -10.37 -1.46
CA THR A 49 13.12 -10.65 -2.51
C THR A 49 13.07 -9.54 -3.57
N LYS A 50 14.12 -9.46 -4.39
CA LYS A 50 14.16 -8.52 -5.51
C LYS A 50 13.00 -8.75 -6.47
N GLU A 51 12.66 -10.01 -6.72
CA GLU A 51 11.57 -10.39 -7.61
C GLU A 51 10.22 -9.94 -7.03
N GLU A 52 10.05 -10.05 -5.72
CA GLU A 52 8.84 -9.57 -5.05
C GLU A 52 8.73 -8.06 -5.12
N ILE A 53 9.84 -7.35 -4.92
CA ILE A 53 9.85 -5.88 -5.04
C ILE A 53 9.46 -5.47 -6.48
N ALA A 54 10.02 -6.15 -7.48
CA ALA A 54 9.69 -5.86 -8.88
C ALA A 54 8.21 -6.10 -9.17
N SER A 55 7.64 -7.19 -8.62
CA SER A 55 6.22 -7.51 -8.78
C SER A 55 5.32 -6.49 -8.10
N ILE A 56 5.70 -6.05 -6.90
CA ILE A 56 4.97 -5.01 -6.16
C ILE A 56 5.02 -3.69 -6.93
N TYR A 57 6.20 -3.32 -7.43
CA TYR A 57 6.35 -2.12 -8.25
C TYR A 57 5.44 -2.16 -9.48
N GLU A 58 5.42 -3.28 -10.20
CA GLU A 58 4.57 -3.47 -11.37
C GLU A 58 3.10 -3.23 -11.02
N LEU A 59 2.62 -3.82 -9.92
CA LEU A 59 1.23 -3.62 -9.49
C LEU A 59 0.97 -2.18 -9.06
N SER A 60 1.95 -1.52 -8.45
CA SER A 60 1.78 -0.12 -8.03
C SER A 60 1.51 0.78 -9.23
N GLN A 61 2.11 0.48 -10.38
CA GLN A 61 1.84 1.24 -11.61
C GLN A 61 0.39 1.06 -12.07
N LYS A 62 -0.10 -0.17 -12.00
CA LYS A 62 -1.50 -0.47 -12.37
C LYS A 62 -2.49 0.20 -11.41
N VAL A 63 -2.20 0.14 -10.11
CA VAL A 63 -3.02 0.78 -9.08
C VAL A 63 -3.08 2.29 -9.32
N LYS A 64 -1.93 2.93 -9.56
CA LYS A 64 -1.89 4.37 -9.84
C LYS A 64 -2.77 4.73 -11.02
N LYS A 65 -2.64 4.00 -12.12
CA LYS A 65 -3.43 4.27 -13.32
C LYS A 65 -4.93 4.15 -13.04
N TYR A 66 -5.32 3.11 -12.31
CA TYR A 66 -6.71 2.90 -11.93
C TYR A 66 -7.24 4.05 -11.06
N LEU A 67 -6.46 4.44 -10.03
CA LEU A 67 -6.85 5.51 -9.12
C LEU A 67 -6.90 6.86 -9.82
N ASP A 68 -5.95 7.14 -10.71
CA ASP A 68 -5.93 8.39 -11.48
C ASP A 68 -7.22 8.53 -12.30
N ASN A 69 -7.64 7.45 -12.94
CA ASN A 69 -8.83 7.45 -13.78
C ASN A 69 -10.12 7.54 -12.97
N LYS A 70 -10.15 6.95 -11.80
CA LYS A 70 -11.38 6.85 -11.01
C LYS A 70 -11.58 8.03 -10.07
N TYR A 71 -10.53 8.49 -9.41
CA TYR A 71 -10.63 9.49 -8.34
C TYR A 71 -9.91 10.80 -8.63
N HIS A 72 -9.04 10.83 -9.62
CA HIS A 72 -8.28 12.02 -10.01
C HIS A 72 -7.50 12.65 -8.86
N PRO A 73 -6.68 11.85 -8.11
CA PRO A 73 -5.89 12.44 -7.03
C PRO A 73 -4.84 13.41 -7.55
N ASP A 74 -4.41 14.33 -6.70
CA ASP A 74 -3.41 15.35 -7.02
C ASP A 74 -1.99 14.89 -6.70
N GLY A 75 -1.84 13.81 -5.94
CA GLY A 75 -0.54 13.26 -5.56
C GLY A 75 -0.70 11.98 -4.78
N TYR A 76 0.42 11.45 -4.29
CA TYR A 76 0.44 10.19 -3.56
C TYR A 76 1.49 10.22 -2.47
N ASN A 77 1.21 9.53 -1.37
CA ASN A 77 2.25 9.09 -0.44
C ASN A 77 2.35 7.57 -0.55
N ILE A 78 3.57 7.07 -0.69
CA ILE A 78 3.82 5.64 -0.90
C ILE A 78 4.89 5.20 0.07
N GLY A 79 4.70 4.05 0.71
CA GLY A 79 5.72 3.53 1.60
C GLY A 79 5.30 2.31 2.38
N PHE A 80 6.25 1.78 3.13
CA PHE A 80 6.07 0.66 4.04
C PHE A 80 6.32 1.12 5.47
N ASN A 81 5.52 0.63 6.40
CA ASN A 81 5.86 0.71 7.80
C ASN A 81 6.64 -0.55 8.17
N VAL A 82 7.68 -0.43 8.98
CA VAL A 82 8.52 -1.56 9.37
C VAL A 82 8.55 -1.66 10.88
N ASN A 83 8.08 -2.79 11.41
CA ASN A 83 7.99 -3.12 12.82
C ASN A 83 7.04 -2.18 13.59
N GLU A 84 6.76 -2.54 14.84
CA GLU A 84 5.79 -1.81 15.67
C GLU A 84 6.16 -0.34 15.85
N ALA A 85 7.44 -0.06 16.12
CA ALA A 85 7.88 1.33 16.29
C ALA A 85 7.71 2.17 15.03
N GLY A 86 7.70 1.55 13.86
CA GLY A 86 7.44 2.24 12.59
C GLY A 86 5.96 2.32 12.24
N GLY A 87 5.10 1.77 13.09
CA GLY A 87 3.66 1.81 12.88
C GLY A 87 3.07 0.64 12.13
N GLN A 88 3.83 -0.43 11.94
CA GLN A 88 3.33 -1.61 11.24
C GLN A 88 2.29 -2.33 12.11
N SER A 89 1.06 -2.42 11.61
CA SER A 89 -0.05 -3.03 12.37
C SER A 89 -0.31 -4.49 11.99
N VAL A 90 0.06 -4.90 10.77
CA VAL A 90 -0.09 -6.28 10.29
C VAL A 90 1.30 -6.78 9.89
N MET A 91 1.72 -7.91 10.44
CA MET A 91 3.06 -8.45 10.20
C MET A 91 3.11 -9.32 8.94
N HIS A 92 2.68 -8.73 7.85
CA HIS A 92 2.80 -9.19 6.48
C HIS A 92 3.14 -7.93 5.70
N ALA A 93 4.31 -7.89 5.09
CA ALA A 93 4.81 -6.69 4.40
C ALA A 93 3.74 -6.12 3.47
N HIS A 94 3.47 -4.83 3.58
CA HIS A 94 2.48 -4.19 2.72
C HIS A 94 2.88 -2.75 2.40
N MET A 95 2.82 -2.42 1.11
CA MET A 95 3.09 -1.07 0.64
C MET A 95 1.79 -0.29 0.62
N HIS A 96 1.77 0.84 1.31
CA HIS A 96 0.66 1.78 1.25
C HIS A 96 0.78 2.63 -0.01
N ILE A 97 -0.33 2.80 -0.70
CA ILE A 97 -0.49 3.78 -1.78
C ILE A 97 -1.63 4.68 -1.35
N ILE A 98 -1.29 5.88 -0.92
CA ILE A 98 -2.26 6.81 -0.32
C ILE A 98 -2.47 7.98 -1.28
N PRO A 99 -3.62 8.03 -1.97
CA PRO A 99 -3.93 9.19 -2.82
C PRO A 99 -4.06 10.45 -1.98
N ARG A 100 -3.51 11.54 -2.48
CA ARG A 100 -3.59 12.83 -1.82
C ARG A 100 -4.35 13.80 -2.71
N TYR A 101 -5.14 14.65 -2.08
CA TYR A 101 -6.02 15.59 -2.78
C TYR A 101 -5.74 17.00 -2.29
N LYS A 102 -5.75 17.99 -3.16
CA LYS A 102 -5.54 19.39 -2.78
C LYS A 102 -6.53 19.77 -1.68
N GLY A 103 -6.01 20.35 -0.61
CA GLY A 103 -6.83 20.78 0.52
C GLY A 103 -7.14 19.69 1.53
N ASP A 104 -6.64 18.45 1.35
CA ASP A 104 -6.90 17.37 2.30
C ASP A 104 -6.21 17.63 3.66
N VAL A 105 -5.10 18.35 3.64
CA VAL A 105 -4.46 18.90 4.84
C VAL A 105 -4.05 20.34 4.55
N GLU A 106 -3.89 21.12 5.60
CA GLU A 106 -3.56 22.55 5.47
C GLU A 106 -2.15 22.75 4.90
N ARG A 107 -1.18 21.99 5.39
CA ARG A 107 0.23 22.14 5.01
C ARG A 107 0.83 20.79 4.59
N PRO A 108 0.70 20.42 3.32
CA PRO A 108 1.18 19.11 2.88
C PRO A 108 2.69 19.01 2.74
N ARG A 109 3.40 20.13 2.64
CA ARG A 109 4.85 20.12 2.43
C ARG A 109 5.57 19.30 3.49
N GLY A 110 6.47 18.45 3.06
CA GLY A 110 7.23 17.56 3.94
C GLY A 110 6.66 16.15 3.97
N GLY A 111 5.35 16.00 3.78
CA GLY A 111 4.71 14.68 3.68
C GLY A 111 5.16 13.67 4.72
N ILE A 112 5.84 12.61 4.27
CA ILE A 112 6.32 11.52 5.12
C ILE A 112 7.19 12.00 6.28
N ARG A 113 7.92 13.11 6.12
CA ARG A 113 8.77 13.65 7.19
C ARG A 113 7.98 14.06 8.44
N LYS A 114 6.66 14.22 8.31
CA LYS A 114 5.79 14.69 9.40
C LYS A 114 5.26 13.57 10.29
N ILE A 115 5.74 12.35 10.11
CA ILE A 115 5.30 11.21 10.93
C ILE A 115 5.72 11.37 12.40
N LEU A 116 6.76 12.14 12.66
CA LEU A 116 7.18 12.48 14.01
C LEU A 116 6.82 13.95 14.26
N LYS A 117 6.04 14.17 15.29
CA LYS A 117 5.60 15.51 15.66
C LYS A 117 6.17 15.92 17.00
#